data_5a771431c169c97ddbc9a00d9334a92a
#
_entry.id   5a771431c169c97ddbc9a00d9334a92a
#
_cell.length_a   1.000
_cell.length_b   1.000
_cell.length_c   1.000
_cell.angle_alpha   90.00
_cell.angle_beta   90.00
_cell.angle_gamma   90.00
#
_symmetry.space_group_name_H-M   'P 1'
#
loop_
_entity.id
_entity.type
_entity.pdbx_description
1 polymer ?
#
loop_
_entity_poly.entity_id
_entity_poly.type
_entity_poly.pdbx_seq_one_letter_code
_entity_poly.pdbx_strand_id
1 'polypeptide(L)'
;MELFPQMPLAEWQDTKETLHRFAQVVGKIRLAASARRNHWWNVPFHLTGRGITTRPMREADGHSVFTIDFDFVGHQLVVATLDGRAMSVPLVGQSVASFHSGILEALAALGVRVSINIPRPFDLPDADRPFAEDTEHAAYDPVLANRYWQVLSQVALVLEEFAAGFSGKASPVHHFWHTFDIAHSRFSGRHIDQPPKIDPVTREAYSRELISFGFWFGDDTFAAPAFYSYTFPEPVELTGEPLTPAAAHWVARNENHLAVLPYDSARAESDPRSAVLAFYESAYQAGARRAGWDTARFASPGGITDPQLQVPRV
;
A
#
# COMPACT_ATOMS: atom_id res chain seq x y z
N MET A 1 -19.74 -5.69 -12.16
CA MET A 1 -19.04 -4.96 -11.07
C MET A 1 -18.71 -3.59 -11.61
N GLU A 2 -19.02 -2.53 -10.86
CA GLU A 2 -18.66 -1.15 -11.23
C GLU A 2 -17.13 -0.97 -11.17
N LEU A 3 -16.56 -0.32 -12.17
CA LEU A 3 -15.15 0.07 -12.14
C LEU A 3 -15.01 1.31 -11.25
N PHE A 4 -14.15 1.24 -10.25
CA PHE A 4 -13.95 2.28 -9.26
C PHE A 4 -15.27 2.72 -8.59
N PRO A 5 -15.91 1.89 -7.75
CA PRO A 5 -17.15 2.25 -7.05
C PRO A 5 -16.94 3.45 -6.12
N GLN A 6 -17.99 4.23 -5.87
CA GLN A 6 -17.92 5.37 -4.95
C GLN A 6 -17.42 4.95 -3.57
N MET A 7 -16.48 5.75 -3.02
CA MET A 7 -15.88 5.51 -1.71
C MET A 7 -15.53 6.84 -1.01
N PRO A 8 -16.50 7.74 -0.79
CA PRO A 8 -16.23 9.02 -0.13
C PRO A 8 -15.80 8.76 1.32
N LEU A 9 -14.71 9.42 1.74
CA LEU A 9 -14.11 9.19 3.07
C LEU A 9 -15.10 9.35 4.21
N ALA A 10 -15.95 10.37 4.16
CA ALA A 10 -16.93 10.65 5.22
C ALA A 10 -17.93 9.51 5.49
N GLU A 11 -18.18 8.64 4.50
CA GLU A 11 -19.12 7.52 4.67
C GLU A 11 -18.51 6.31 5.38
N TRP A 12 -17.19 6.20 5.40
CA TRP A 12 -16.52 5.02 5.95
C TRP A 12 -15.33 5.33 6.86
N GLN A 13 -15.14 6.58 7.25
CA GLN A 13 -14.02 7.02 8.06
C GLN A 13 -13.82 6.18 9.32
N ASP A 14 -14.89 5.94 10.10
CA ASP A 14 -14.80 5.16 11.33
C ASP A 14 -14.39 3.70 11.05
N THR A 15 -14.92 3.12 9.95
CA THR A 15 -14.51 1.79 9.50
C THR A 15 -13.06 1.77 9.01
N LYS A 16 -12.63 2.78 8.27
CA LYS A 16 -11.25 2.94 7.81
C LYS A 16 -10.29 3.03 9.01
N GLU A 17 -10.60 3.83 10.00
CA GLU A 17 -9.77 4.01 11.18
C GLU A 17 -9.62 2.72 11.99
N THR A 18 -10.72 2.00 12.18
CA THR A 18 -10.73 0.69 12.82
C THR A 18 -9.91 -0.33 12.03
N LEU A 19 -10.19 -0.44 10.71
CA LEU A 19 -9.51 -1.39 9.84
C LEU A 19 -8.01 -1.07 9.67
N HIS A 20 -7.65 0.21 9.64
CA HIS A 20 -6.25 0.64 9.60
C HIS A 20 -5.49 0.16 10.86
N ARG A 21 -6.09 0.26 12.05
CA ARG A 21 -5.49 -0.25 13.28
C ARG A 21 -5.41 -1.77 13.31
N PHE A 22 -6.42 -2.47 12.82
CA PHE A 22 -6.35 -3.92 12.63
C PHE A 22 -5.19 -4.29 11.69
N ALA A 23 -5.04 -3.57 10.58
CA ALA A 23 -3.93 -3.76 9.66
C ALA A 23 -2.57 -3.47 10.33
N GLN A 24 -2.49 -2.47 11.20
CA GLN A 24 -1.27 -2.18 11.95
C GLN A 24 -0.91 -3.27 12.98
N VAL A 25 -1.89 -3.87 13.66
CA VAL A 25 -1.66 -5.04 14.54
C VAL A 25 -1.01 -6.18 13.75
N VAL A 26 -1.63 -6.56 12.63
CA VAL A 26 -1.11 -7.64 11.77
C VAL A 26 0.23 -7.25 11.12
N GLY A 27 0.36 -5.99 10.71
CA GLY A 27 1.58 -5.46 10.11
C GLY A 27 2.79 -5.52 11.05
N LYS A 28 2.59 -5.28 12.34
CA LYS A 28 3.65 -5.41 13.35
C LYS A 28 4.03 -6.88 13.61
N ILE A 29 3.08 -7.81 13.54
CA ILE A 29 3.38 -9.25 13.54
C ILE A 29 4.22 -9.59 12.31
N ARG A 30 3.83 -9.10 11.13
CA ARG A 30 4.59 -9.31 9.89
C ARG A 30 6.00 -8.74 9.96
N LEU A 31 6.16 -7.54 10.51
CA LEU A 31 7.48 -6.93 10.72
C LEU A 31 8.38 -7.80 11.60
N ALA A 32 7.82 -8.39 12.67
CA ALA A 32 8.56 -9.25 13.60
C ALA A 32 8.88 -10.63 13.01
N ALA A 33 8.02 -11.16 12.14
CA ALA A 33 8.09 -12.55 11.64
C ALA A 33 8.59 -12.66 10.17
N SER A 34 9.07 -11.57 9.56
CA SER A 34 9.59 -11.60 8.20
C SER A 34 11.05 -11.18 8.10
N ALA A 35 11.81 -11.85 7.23
CA ALA A 35 13.19 -11.47 6.95
C ALA A 35 13.24 -10.07 6.34
N ARG A 36 14.12 -9.22 6.87
CA ARG A 36 14.28 -7.83 6.39
C ARG A 36 14.64 -7.80 4.90
N ARG A 37 13.99 -6.90 4.18
CA ARG A 37 14.29 -6.58 2.78
C ARG A 37 14.49 -5.08 2.63
N ASN A 38 15.32 -4.69 1.66
CA ASN A 38 15.52 -3.29 1.32
C ASN A 38 14.19 -2.56 1.07
N HIS A 39 14.16 -1.27 1.37
CA HIS A 39 12.97 -0.41 1.27
C HIS A 39 11.75 -0.94 2.02
N TRP A 40 11.94 -1.77 3.05
CA TRP A 40 10.88 -2.39 3.86
C TRP A 40 9.91 -3.27 3.06
N TRP A 41 10.33 -3.84 1.91
CA TRP A 41 9.46 -4.68 1.07
C TRP A 41 9.08 -6.03 1.69
N ASN A 42 9.53 -6.28 2.90
CA ASN A 42 9.08 -7.42 3.70
C ASN A 42 7.80 -7.15 4.50
N VAL A 43 7.41 -5.88 4.71
CA VAL A 43 6.31 -5.56 5.62
C VAL A 43 4.93 -5.35 4.96
N PRO A 44 4.77 -4.91 3.68
CA PRO A 44 3.48 -4.67 3.09
C PRO A 44 2.62 -5.94 2.96
N PHE A 45 1.32 -5.73 2.86
CA PHE A 45 0.36 -6.77 2.48
C PHE A 45 0.26 -6.92 0.96
N HIS A 46 -0.29 -8.05 0.53
CA HIS A 46 -0.57 -8.38 -0.85
C HIS A 46 -2.05 -8.72 -1.01
N LEU A 47 -2.61 -8.40 -2.18
CA LEU A 47 -4.01 -8.70 -2.48
C LEU A 47 -4.22 -10.17 -2.78
N THR A 48 -5.40 -10.66 -2.43
CA THR A 48 -5.90 -12.01 -2.72
C THR A 48 -7.31 -11.93 -3.32
N GLY A 49 -7.82 -13.05 -3.82
CA GLY A 49 -9.19 -13.16 -4.30
C GLY A 49 -10.28 -13.01 -3.23
N ARG A 50 -9.90 -12.79 -1.95
CA ARG A 50 -10.83 -12.62 -0.82
C ARG A 50 -10.50 -11.44 0.09
N GLY A 51 -9.33 -10.81 -0.08
CA GLY A 51 -8.89 -9.73 0.79
C GLY A 51 -7.40 -9.42 0.66
N ILE A 52 -6.70 -9.32 1.77
CA ILE A 52 -5.25 -9.03 1.83
C ILE A 52 -4.52 -10.07 2.70
N THR A 53 -3.26 -10.36 2.36
CA THR A 53 -2.43 -11.39 3.01
C THR A 53 -1.06 -10.86 3.41
N THR A 54 -0.49 -11.45 4.46
CA THR A 54 0.92 -11.25 4.84
C THR A 54 1.89 -12.01 3.94
N ARG A 55 1.46 -12.99 3.15
CA ARG A 55 2.29 -14.08 2.61
C ARG A 55 2.94 -14.92 3.73
N PRO A 56 3.64 -16.03 3.41
CA PRO A 56 4.31 -16.84 4.40
C PRO A 56 5.32 -16.04 5.24
N MET A 57 5.20 -16.21 6.55
CA MET A 57 6.10 -15.67 7.56
C MET A 57 6.67 -16.81 8.38
N ARG A 58 7.73 -16.53 9.13
CA ARG A 58 8.40 -17.55 9.95
C ARG A 58 8.51 -17.07 11.39
N GLU A 59 8.23 -17.97 12.32
CA GLU A 59 8.55 -17.77 13.73
C GLU A 59 10.05 -17.51 13.95
N ALA A 60 10.42 -16.76 14.98
CA ALA A 60 11.80 -16.36 15.24
C ALA A 60 12.78 -17.53 15.38
N ASP A 61 12.34 -18.66 15.96
CA ASP A 61 13.12 -19.90 16.07
C ASP A 61 13.10 -20.77 14.79
N GLY A 62 12.33 -20.36 13.78
CA GLY A 62 12.33 -20.97 12.46
C GLY A 62 11.51 -22.24 12.29
N HIS A 63 10.78 -22.68 13.31
CA HIS A 63 10.03 -23.94 13.27
C HIS A 63 8.65 -23.82 12.62
N SER A 64 7.93 -22.75 12.89
CA SER A 64 6.58 -22.56 12.36
C SER A 64 6.55 -21.58 11.19
N VAL A 65 5.91 -21.97 10.08
CA VAL A 65 5.61 -21.09 8.95
C VAL A 65 4.10 -20.88 8.91
N PHE A 66 3.68 -19.62 8.81
CA PHE A 66 2.28 -19.25 8.88
C PHE A 66 1.96 -18.04 7.99
N THR A 67 0.68 -17.86 7.70
CA THR A 67 0.10 -16.66 7.04
C THR A 67 -0.97 -16.04 7.92
N ILE A 68 -1.24 -14.78 7.70
CA ILE A 68 -2.40 -14.08 8.25
C ILE A 68 -3.12 -13.40 7.09
N ASP A 69 -4.39 -13.74 6.93
CA ASP A 69 -5.22 -13.30 5.82
C ASP A 69 -6.46 -12.56 6.35
N PHE A 70 -6.67 -11.33 5.90
CA PHE A 70 -7.95 -10.64 6.05
C PHE A 70 -8.89 -11.15 4.95
N ASP A 71 -9.94 -11.84 5.33
CA ASP A 71 -11.00 -12.27 4.42
C ASP A 71 -12.17 -11.27 4.48
N PHE A 72 -12.23 -10.37 3.51
CA PHE A 72 -13.30 -9.37 3.40
C PHE A 72 -14.57 -9.89 2.70
N VAL A 73 -14.62 -11.17 2.38
CA VAL A 73 -15.83 -11.87 1.91
C VAL A 73 -16.50 -12.61 3.08
N GLY A 74 -15.69 -13.27 3.91
CA GLY A 74 -16.15 -13.97 5.13
C GLY A 74 -16.08 -13.10 6.39
N HIS A 75 -15.55 -11.88 6.31
CA HIS A 75 -15.40 -10.91 7.41
C HIS A 75 -14.69 -11.48 8.64
N GLN A 76 -13.59 -12.16 8.37
CA GLN A 76 -12.75 -12.77 9.40
C GLN A 76 -11.25 -12.59 9.09
N LEU A 77 -10.43 -12.61 10.12
CA LEU A 77 -9.00 -12.81 9.99
C LEU A 77 -8.71 -14.30 10.11
N VAL A 78 -7.90 -14.84 9.21
CA VAL A 78 -7.49 -16.25 9.25
C VAL A 78 -6.00 -16.34 9.49
N VAL A 79 -5.59 -17.02 10.55
CA VAL A 79 -4.21 -17.42 10.79
C VAL A 79 -4.06 -18.88 10.39
N ALA A 80 -3.20 -19.18 9.43
CA ALA A 80 -3.01 -20.54 8.91
C ALA A 80 -1.53 -20.96 8.96
N THR A 81 -1.26 -22.20 9.31
CA THR A 81 0.07 -22.82 9.34
C THR A 81 0.26 -23.79 8.19
N LEU A 82 1.51 -24.06 7.77
CA LEU A 82 1.80 -24.97 6.65
C LEU A 82 1.40 -26.44 6.91
N ASP A 83 1.22 -26.83 8.16
CA ASP A 83 0.72 -28.16 8.51
C ASP A 83 -0.81 -28.30 8.39
N GLY A 84 -1.47 -27.26 7.88
CA GLY A 84 -2.90 -27.27 7.58
C GLY A 84 -3.81 -26.87 8.73
N ARG A 85 -3.28 -26.49 9.91
CA ARG A 85 -4.11 -25.93 10.99
C ARG A 85 -4.43 -24.46 10.72
N ALA A 86 -5.61 -24.04 11.13
CA ALA A 86 -6.04 -22.65 11.02
C ALA A 86 -6.91 -22.23 12.19
N MET A 87 -6.84 -20.94 12.53
CA MET A 87 -7.71 -20.27 13.50
C MET A 87 -8.29 -19.00 12.85
N SER A 88 -9.54 -18.68 13.18
CA SER A 88 -10.21 -17.48 12.69
C SER A 88 -10.57 -16.55 13.83
N VAL A 89 -10.43 -15.25 13.59
CA VAL A 89 -10.85 -14.17 14.48
C VAL A 89 -11.88 -13.33 13.70
N PRO A 90 -13.09 -13.10 14.23
CA PRO A 90 -14.07 -12.26 13.54
C PRO A 90 -13.56 -10.82 13.40
N LEU A 91 -13.90 -10.13 12.30
CA LEU A 91 -13.63 -8.70 12.13
C LEU A 91 -14.80 -7.86 12.65
N VAL A 92 -16.02 -8.39 12.55
CA VAL A 92 -17.25 -7.71 12.99
C VAL A 92 -17.38 -7.74 14.51
N GLY A 93 -17.80 -6.62 15.09
CA GLY A 93 -18.08 -6.51 16.54
C GLY A 93 -16.81 -6.52 17.41
N GLN A 94 -15.66 -6.22 16.83
CA GLN A 94 -14.39 -6.13 17.54
C GLN A 94 -13.95 -4.68 17.72
N SER A 95 -13.47 -4.35 18.92
CA SER A 95 -12.57 -3.23 19.12
C SER A 95 -11.15 -3.62 18.74
N VAL A 96 -10.25 -2.64 18.59
CA VAL A 96 -8.82 -2.92 18.37
C VAL A 96 -8.25 -3.74 19.53
N ALA A 97 -8.65 -3.47 20.77
CA ALA A 97 -8.20 -4.24 21.94
C ALA A 97 -8.64 -5.70 21.87
N SER A 98 -9.91 -6.00 21.57
CA SER A 98 -10.40 -7.37 21.47
C SER A 98 -9.83 -8.09 20.26
N PHE A 99 -9.67 -7.40 19.12
CA PHE A 99 -9.01 -7.95 17.94
C PHE A 99 -7.54 -8.31 18.20
N HIS A 100 -6.80 -7.43 18.87
CA HIS A 100 -5.40 -7.67 19.27
C HIS A 100 -5.28 -8.89 20.18
N SER A 101 -6.14 -9.03 21.21
CA SER A 101 -6.18 -10.22 22.07
C SER A 101 -6.49 -11.48 21.27
N GLY A 102 -7.55 -11.44 20.45
CA GLY A 102 -7.98 -12.59 19.66
C GLY A 102 -6.91 -13.11 18.69
N ILE A 103 -6.14 -12.23 18.05
CA ILE A 103 -5.05 -12.68 17.16
C ILE A 103 -3.89 -13.30 17.94
N LEU A 104 -3.53 -12.77 19.12
CA LEU A 104 -2.50 -13.37 19.96
C LEU A 104 -2.93 -14.75 20.49
N GLU A 105 -4.19 -14.91 20.88
CA GLU A 105 -4.77 -16.20 21.28
C GLU A 105 -4.78 -17.21 20.12
N ALA A 106 -5.15 -16.76 18.89
CA ALA A 106 -5.12 -17.61 17.72
C ALA A 106 -3.71 -18.10 17.37
N LEU A 107 -2.71 -17.21 17.44
CA LEU A 107 -1.29 -17.56 17.26
C LEU A 107 -0.84 -18.55 18.31
N ALA A 108 -1.14 -18.32 19.60
CA ALA A 108 -0.79 -19.20 20.70
C ALA A 108 -1.43 -20.59 20.56
N ALA A 109 -2.72 -20.67 20.17
CA ALA A 109 -3.43 -21.93 19.93
C ALA A 109 -2.81 -22.75 18.78
N LEU A 110 -2.21 -22.08 17.78
CA LEU A 110 -1.47 -22.72 16.70
C LEU A 110 -0.02 -23.06 17.08
N GLY A 111 0.43 -22.68 18.28
CA GLY A 111 1.81 -22.87 18.73
C GLY A 111 2.79 -21.90 18.08
N VAL A 112 2.32 -20.80 17.50
CA VAL A 112 3.15 -19.77 16.84
C VAL A 112 3.52 -18.69 17.88
N ARG A 113 4.81 -18.43 18.04
CA ARG A 113 5.33 -17.44 18.98
C ARG A 113 5.88 -16.24 18.22
N VAL A 114 5.23 -15.09 18.36
CA VAL A 114 5.67 -13.80 17.80
C VAL A 114 5.67 -12.75 18.91
N SER A 115 6.75 -12.00 19.00
CA SER A 115 6.85 -10.86 19.93
C SER A 115 6.78 -9.55 19.16
N ILE A 116 5.82 -8.71 19.50
CA ILE A 116 5.69 -7.35 18.98
C ILE A 116 6.44 -6.41 19.93
N ASN A 117 7.54 -5.82 19.48
CA ASN A 117 8.35 -4.93 20.33
C ASN A 117 7.62 -3.65 20.76
N ILE A 118 6.75 -3.11 19.88
CA ILE A 118 6.01 -1.87 20.12
C ILE A 118 4.54 -2.13 19.75
N PRO A 119 3.71 -2.64 20.68
CA PRO A 119 2.32 -3.02 20.42
C PRO A 119 1.37 -1.80 20.47
N ARG A 120 1.64 -0.77 19.67
CA ARG A 120 0.86 0.46 19.53
C ARG A 120 0.91 0.96 18.08
N PRO A 121 0.00 1.83 17.65
CA PRO A 121 -0.02 2.37 16.29
C PRO A 121 1.29 3.05 15.91
N PHE A 122 1.56 3.11 14.61
CA PHE A 122 2.64 3.87 14.02
C PHE A 122 2.06 5.03 13.22
N ASP A 123 2.52 6.25 13.50
CA ASP A 123 2.18 7.47 12.74
C ASP A 123 0.67 7.72 12.59
N LEU A 124 -0.09 7.48 13.67
CA LEU A 124 -1.50 7.84 13.80
C LEU A 124 -1.68 8.87 14.92
N PRO A 125 -2.77 9.64 14.94
CA PRO A 125 -3.00 10.66 15.97
C PRO A 125 -2.94 10.12 17.41
N ASP A 126 -3.35 8.86 17.62
CA ASP A 126 -3.32 8.14 18.89
C ASP A 126 -2.16 7.13 19.01
N ALA A 127 -1.02 7.41 18.36
CA ALA A 127 0.13 6.49 18.30
C ALA A 127 0.71 6.10 19.67
N ASP A 128 0.40 6.83 20.72
CA ASP A 128 0.82 6.51 22.09
C ASP A 128 -0.09 5.50 22.81
N ARG A 129 -1.31 5.23 22.29
CA ARG A 129 -2.25 4.28 22.86
C ARG A 129 -1.85 2.84 22.49
N PRO A 130 -1.60 1.94 23.47
CA PRO A 130 -1.39 0.52 23.20
C PRO A 130 -2.61 -0.12 22.51
N PHE A 131 -2.42 -1.04 21.58
CA PHE A 131 -3.54 -1.76 20.96
C PHE A 131 -4.44 -2.45 21.96
N ALA A 132 -3.88 -2.98 23.05
CA ALA A 132 -4.62 -3.66 24.10
C ALA A 132 -5.56 -2.74 24.91
N GLU A 133 -5.40 -1.42 24.80
CA GLU A 133 -6.20 -0.41 25.51
C GLU A 133 -7.19 0.30 24.59
N ASP A 134 -7.14 0.06 23.29
CA ASP A 134 -7.99 0.73 22.32
C ASP A 134 -9.35 0.04 22.21
N THR A 135 -10.30 0.49 23.02
CA THR A 135 -11.70 0.06 22.98
C THR A 135 -12.61 1.00 22.19
N GLU A 136 -12.09 2.12 21.68
CA GLU A 136 -12.85 3.14 20.96
C GLU A 136 -13.04 2.79 19.49
N HIS A 137 -11.97 2.35 18.82
CA HIS A 137 -12.04 1.96 17.41
C HIS A 137 -12.66 0.57 17.26
N ALA A 138 -13.97 0.55 16.98
CA ALA A 138 -14.78 -0.67 16.93
C ALA A 138 -15.84 -0.66 15.79
N ALA A 139 -15.68 0.21 14.80
CA ALA A 139 -16.68 0.51 13.78
C ALA A 139 -16.44 -0.23 12.45
N TYR A 140 -16.10 -1.52 12.50
CA TYR A 140 -15.95 -2.33 11.27
C TYR A 140 -17.30 -2.58 10.61
N ASP A 141 -17.50 -2.03 9.41
CA ASP A 141 -18.65 -2.30 8.55
C ASP A 141 -18.27 -3.29 7.43
N PRO A 142 -18.95 -4.45 7.33
CA PRO A 142 -18.63 -5.47 6.33
C PRO A 142 -18.78 -5.00 4.88
N VAL A 143 -19.79 -4.18 4.59
CA VAL A 143 -20.07 -3.69 3.23
C VAL A 143 -18.98 -2.72 2.80
N LEU A 144 -18.59 -1.81 3.68
CA LEU A 144 -17.55 -0.83 3.42
C LEU A 144 -16.16 -1.47 3.33
N ALA A 145 -15.85 -2.43 4.19
CA ALA A 145 -14.60 -3.18 4.14
C ALA A 145 -14.48 -4.04 2.85
N ASN A 146 -15.58 -4.65 2.40
CA ASN A 146 -15.61 -5.37 1.13
C ASN A 146 -15.42 -4.39 -0.05
N ARG A 147 -16.07 -3.23 -0.04
CA ARG A 147 -15.92 -2.19 -1.07
C ARG A 147 -14.47 -1.64 -1.10
N TYR A 148 -13.87 -1.39 0.05
CA TYR A 148 -12.44 -1.03 0.17
C TYR A 148 -11.55 -2.04 -0.56
N TRP A 149 -11.72 -3.35 -0.33
CA TRP A 149 -10.96 -4.39 -1.00
C TRP A 149 -11.21 -4.42 -2.51
N GLN A 150 -12.45 -4.19 -2.96
CA GLN A 150 -12.77 -4.10 -4.39
C GLN A 150 -12.05 -2.93 -5.07
N VAL A 151 -12.02 -1.75 -4.44
CA VAL A 151 -11.28 -0.58 -4.94
C VAL A 151 -9.79 -0.88 -5.00
N LEU A 152 -9.20 -1.39 -3.92
CA LEU A 152 -7.78 -1.76 -3.90
C LEU A 152 -7.42 -2.76 -5.00
N SER A 153 -8.27 -3.77 -5.22
CA SER A 153 -8.04 -4.81 -6.23
C SER A 153 -8.05 -4.24 -7.65
N GLN A 154 -8.95 -3.32 -7.94
CA GLN A 154 -9.02 -2.65 -9.25
C GLN A 154 -7.84 -1.70 -9.46
N VAL A 155 -7.48 -0.92 -8.43
CA VAL A 155 -6.29 -0.06 -8.46
C VAL A 155 -5.01 -0.87 -8.64
N ALA A 156 -4.89 -2.02 -7.97
CA ALA A 156 -3.74 -2.91 -8.12
C ALA A 156 -3.55 -3.36 -9.57
N LEU A 157 -4.63 -3.73 -10.27
CA LEU A 157 -4.54 -4.14 -11.68
C LEU A 157 -4.01 -3.01 -12.59
N VAL A 158 -4.42 -1.76 -12.33
CA VAL A 158 -3.90 -0.60 -13.07
C VAL A 158 -2.42 -0.36 -12.74
N LEU A 159 -2.03 -0.46 -11.48
CA LEU A 159 -0.63 -0.32 -11.08
C LEU A 159 0.26 -1.45 -11.62
N GLU A 160 -0.22 -2.70 -11.67
CA GLU A 160 0.52 -3.83 -12.26
C GLU A 160 0.72 -3.63 -13.77
N GLU A 161 -0.30 -3.14 -14.48
CA GLU A 161 -0.17 -2.80 -15.89
C GLU A 161 0.84 -1.67 -16.11
N PHE A 162 0.77 -0.60 -15.30
CA PHE A 162 1.74 0.47 -15.34
C PHE A 162 3.15 -0.02 -15.01
N ALA A 163 3.29 -0.91 -14.02
CA ALA A 163 4.56 -1.50 -13.61
C ALA A 163 5.22 -2.29 -14.73
N ALA A 164 4.44 -2.99 -15.56
CA ALA A 164 4.94 -3.78 -16.68
C ALA A 164 5.72 -2.94 -17.71
N GLY A 165 5.43 -1.65 -17.81
CA GLY A 165 6.14 -0.73 -18.73
C GLY A 165 7.59 -0.38 -18.32
N PHE A 166 8.11 -0.93 -17.20
CA PHE A 166 9.42 -0.56 -16.66
C PHE A 166 10.27 -1.77 -16.31
N SER A 167 11.46 -1.87 -16.90
CA SER A 167 12.38 -3.01 -16.74
C SER A 167 13.49 -2.80 -15.70
N GLY A 168 13.55 -1.62 -15.07
CA GLY A 168 14.53 -1.30 -14.04
C GLY A 168 14.14 -1.88 -12.66
N LYS A 169 14.92 -1.51 -11.62
CA LYS A 169 14.53 -1.85 -10.24
C LYS A 169 13.20 -1.20 -9.91
N ALA A 170 12.22 -2.01 -9.51
CA ALA A 170 10.91 -1.56 -9.11
C ALA A 170 10.40 -2.34 -7.90
N SER A 171 9.50 -1.73 -7.11
CA SER A 171 8.80 -2.46 -6.06
C SER A 171 7.71 -3.36 -6.66
N PRO A 172 7.28 -4.42 -5.98
CA PRO A 172 5.97 -4.99 -6.23
C PRO A 172 4.87 -3.94 -6.03
N VAL A 173 3.69 -4.18 -6.62
CA VAL A 173 2.46 -3.50 -6.21
C VAL A 173 2.03 -4.12 -4.90
N HIS A 174 1.96 -3.31 -3.84
CA HIS A 174 1.64 -3.82 -2.51
C HIS A 174 1.01 -2.76 -1.61
N HIS A 175 0.23 -3.20 -0.63
CA HIS A 175 -0.49 -2.36 0.30
C HIS A 175 0.30 -2.17 1.60
N PHE A 176 0.64 -0.92 1.93
CA PHE A 176 1.35 -0.56 3.15
C PHE A 176 0.40 -0.40 4.32
N TRP A 177 0.59 -1.21 5.37
CA TRP A 177 -0.25 -1.17 6.56
C TRP A 177 -0.06 0.10 7.42
N HIS A 178 1.08 0.77 7.32
CA HIS A 178 1.38 1.96 8.15
C HIS A 178 0.79 3.25 7.57
N THR A 179 0.77 3.41 6.26
CA THR A 179 0.18 4.56 5.55
C THR A 179 -1.20 4.27 4.96
N PHE A 180 -1.58 3.00 4.95
CA PHE A 180 -2.87 2.49 4.47
C PHE A 180 -3.16 2.81 3.00
N ASP A 181 -2.10 2.92 2.21
CA ASP A 181 -2.12 3.13 0.77
C ASP A 181 -1.64 1.89 0.01
N ILE A 182 -1.93 1.83 -1.29
CA ILE A 182 -1.32 0.87 -2.21
C ILE A 182 -0.36 1.60 -3.13
N ALA A 183 0.84 1.06 -3.30
CA ALA A 183 1.90 1.75 -4.02
C ALA A 183 2.77 0.83 -4.87
N HIS A 184 3.38 1.44 -5.88
CA HIS A 184 4.44 0.92 -6.73
C HIS A 184 5.51 2.00 -6.91
N SER A 185 6.79 1.64 -6.83
CA SER A 185 7.90 2.59 -6.98
C SER A 185 8.90 2.11 -8.02
N ARG A 186 9.34 3.02 -8.87
CA ARG A 186 10.44 2.84 -9.83
C ARG A 186 11.70 3.51 -9.29
N PHE A 187 12.86 2.93 -9.54
CA PHE A 187 14.15 3.40 -9.01
C PHE A 187 15.16 3.63 -10.15
N SER A 188 15.89 4.75 -10.08
CA SER A 188 17.00 5.01 -11.01
C SER A 188 18.26 4.20 -10.71
N GLY A 189 18.36 3.67 -9.48
CA GLY A 189 19.57 3.02 -8.96
C GLY A 189 20.55 3.98 -8.24
N ARG A 190 20.38 5.30 -8.37
CA ARG A 190 21.23 6.28 -7.67
C ARG A 190 21.04 6.20 -6.16
N HIS A 191 22.16 6.20 -5.42
CA HIS A 191 22.14 6.30 -3.96
C HIS A 191 21.81 7.72 -3.52
N ILE A 192 21.07 7.83 -2.43
CA ILE A 192 20.76 9.11 -1.80
C ILE A 192 21.35 9.14 -0.40
N ASP A 193 22.23 10.10 -0.15
CA ASP A 193 22.76 10.36 1.17
C ASP A 193 21.70 11.03 2.04
N GLN A 194 21.32 10.34 3.09
CA GLN A 194 20.30 10.81 4.02
C GLN A 194 20.92 11.64 5.15
N PRO A 195 20.28 12.73 5.60
CA PRO A 195 20.72 13.48 6.77
C PRO A 195 20.89 12.57 8.00
N PRO A 196 21.90 12.82 8.88
CA PRO A 196 22.20 11.93 10.01
C PRO A 196 21.02 11.72 10.98
N LYS A 197 20.12 12.70 11.09
CA LYS A 197 18.99 12.71 12.05
C LYS A 197 17.71 12.07 11.52
N ILE A 198 17.68 11.61 10.27
CA ILE A 198 16.51 10.94 9.71
C ILE A 198 16.28 9.61 10.43
N ASP A 199 15.04 9.30 10.76
CA ASP A 199 14.66 8.05 11.40
C ASP A 199 15.00 6.82 10.54
N PRO A 200 15.20 5.64 11.14
CA PRO A 200 15.63 4.45 10.42
C PRO A 200 14.63 3.95 9.36
N VAL A 201 13.32 4.23 9.52
CA VAL A 201 12.29 3.80 8.56
C VAL A 201 12.41 4.63 7.29
N THR A 202 12.40 5.95 7.42
CA THR A 202 12.58 6.89 6.31
C THR A 202 13.94 6.69 5.63
N ARG A 203 15.01 6.52 6.41
CA ARG A 203 16.38 6.29 5.89
C ARG A 203 16.44 5.09 4.94
N GLU A 204 15.85 3.97 5.29
CA GLU A 204 15.84 2.77 4.45
C GLU A 204 14.88 2.92 3.26
N ALA A 205 13.69 3.47 3.48
CA ALA A 205 12.68 3.65 2.44
C ALA A 205 13.23 4.50 1.28
N TYR A 206 13.94 5.58 1.61
CA TYR A 206 14.44 6.58 0.67
C TYR A 206 15.97 6.51 0.45
N SER A 207 16.58 5.36 0.66
CA SER A 207 18.03 5.17 0.43
C SER A 207 18.44 5.23 -1.04
N ARG A 208 17.49 5.23 -1.96
CA ARG A 208 17.68 5.34 -3.42
C ARG A 208 16.71 6.36 -3.99
N GLU A 209 17.14 7.02 -5.07
CA GLU A 209 16.26 7.88 -5.85
C GLU A 209 15.13 7.07 -6.47
N LEU A 210 13.91 7.57 -6.35
CA LEU A 210 12.71 6.88 -6.78
C LEU A 210 11.62 7.83 -7.28
N ILE A 211 10.69 7.27 -8.05
CA ILE A 211 9.38 7.86 -8.33
C ILE A 211 8.35 6.85 -7.85
N SER A 212 7.47 7.27 -6.95
CA SER A 212 6.42 6.43 -6.38
C SER A 212 5.06 6.80 -6.95
N PHE A 213 4.22 5.80 -7.13
CA PHE A 213 2.87 5.87 -7.66
C PHE A 213 1.96 5.09 -6.74
N GLY A 214 0.77 5.58 -6.50
CA GLY A 214 -0.13 4.86 -5.62
C GLY A 214 -1.51 5.46 -5.55
N PHE A 215 -2.28 4.92 -4.61
CA PHE A 215 -3.62 5.36 -4.31
C PHE A 215 -3.83 5.32 -2.79
N TRP A 216 -4.44 6.36 -2.25
CA TRP A 216 -4.92 6.36 -0.86
C TRP A 216 -6.37 6.82 -0.78
N PHE A 217 -7.02 6.45 0.32
CA PHE A 217 -8.44 6.72 0.52
C PHE A 217 -8.75 8.09 1.14
N GLY A 218 -7.74 8.93 1.27
CA GLY A 218 -7.84 10.22 1.94
C GLY A 218 -7.47 10.15 3.42
N ASP A 219 -7.20 11.32 3.98
CA ASP A 219 -6.88 11.57 5.39
C ASP A 219 -7.39 12.96 5.81
N ASP A 220 -7.07 13.41 7.02
CA ASP A 220 -7.51 14.70 7.54
C ASP A 220 -6.94 15.90 6.75
N THR A 221 -5.83 15.71 6.03
CA THR A 221 -5.20 16.77 5.22
C THR A 221 -5.72 16.80 3.78
N PHE A 222 -6.18 15.65 3.28
CA PHE A 222 -6.77 15.49 1.96
C PHE A 222 -7.99 14.57 2.07
N ALA A 223 -9.16 15.16 2.33
CA ALA A 223 -10.38 14.45 2.72
C ALA A 223 -11.09 13.69 1.57
N ALA A 224 -10.36 13.27 0.54
CA ALA A 224 -10.92 12.53 -0.60
C ALA A 224 -9.95 11.43 -1.08
N PRO A 225 -10.45 10.31 -1.59
CA PRO A 225 -9.62 9.32 -2.25
C PRO A 225 -8.93 9.90 -3.49
N ALA A 226 -7.65 9.52 -3.71
CA ALA A 226 -6.91 10.01 -4.86
C ALA A 226 -5.80 9.06 -5.30
N PHE A 227 -5.50 9.08 -6.59
CA PHE A 227 -4.26 8.57 -7.16
C PHE A 227 -3.17 9.61 -6.96
N TYR A 228 -1.96 9.16 -6.65
CA TYR A 228 -0.84 10.05 -6.39
C TYR A 228 0.46 9.60 -7.06
N SER A 229 1.38 10.55 -7.22
CA SER A 229 2.78 10.27 -7.53
C SER A 229 3.69 11.32 -6.91
N TYR A 230 4.90 10.92 -6.53
CA TYR A 230 5.96 11.84 -6.11
C TYR A 230 7.34 11.35 -6.56
N THR A 231 8.26 12.29 -6.73
CA THR A 231 9.67 12.01 -7.05
C THR A 231 10.54 12.33 -5.83
N PHE A 232 11.43 11.43 -5.47
CA PHE A 232 12.36 11.63 -4.36
C PHE A 232 13.83 11.37 -4.77
N PRO A 233 14.76 12.30 -4.50
CA PRO A 233 14.51 13.68 -4.06
C PRO A 233 13.69 14.45 -5.09
N GLU A 234 12.89 15.44 -4.64
CA GLU A 234 12.12 16.26 -5.57
C GLU A 234 13.07 17.10 -6.43
N PRO A 235 13.01 16.98 -7.76
CA PRO A 235 13.85 17.78 -8.64
C PRO A 235 13.31 19.21 -8.78
N VAL A 236 14.21 20.13 -9.08
CA VAL A 236 13.86 21.55 -9.29
C VAL A 236 12.86 21.68 -10.43
N GLU A 237 11.89 22.60 -10.25
CA GLU A 237 10.84 22.93 -11.23
C GLU A 237 9.91 21.75 -11.59
N LEU A 238 9.78 20.73 -10.74
CA LEU A 238 8.91 19.58 -10.98
C LEU A 238 7.46 20.02 -11.21
N THR A 239 6.96 20.99 -10.45
CA THR A 239 5.56 21.47 -10.52
C THR A 239 5.25 22.26 -11.80
N GLY A 240 6.25 22.64 -12.58
CA GLY A 240 6.09 23.23 -13.90
C GLY A 240 5.78 22.22 -15.01
N GLU A 241 5.94 20.93 -14.74
CA GLU A 241 5.65 19.88 -15.71
C GLU A 241 4.14 19.63 -15.84
N PRO A 242 3.64 19.44 -17.07
CA PRO A 242 2.22 19.16 -17.29
C PRO A 242 1.84 17.75 -16.80
N LEU A 243 0.62 17.63 -16.29
CA LEU A 243 0.00 16.36 -15.91
C LEU A 243 -1.22 16.07 -16.80
N THR A 244 -1.55 14.81 -16.97
CA THR A 244 -2.70 14.30 -17.71
C THR A 244 -3.45 13.29 -16.84
N PRO A 245 -4.80 13.26 -16.83
CA PRO A 245 -5.75 14.14 -17.54
C PRO A 245 -5.80 15.56 -16.95
N ALA A 246 -6.64 16.43 -17.53
CA ALA A 246 -6.74 17.84 -17.10
C ALA A 246 -7.12 18.06 -15.63
N ALA A 247 -7.76 17.08 -15.00
CA ALA A 247 -8.08 17.10 -13.57
C ALA A 247 -6.86 16.83 -12.65
N ALA A 248 -5.77 16.31 -13.22
CA ALA A 248 -4.54 16.06 -12.45
C ALA A 248 -3.80 17.38 -12.19
N HIS A 249 -3.26 17.51 -10.98
CA HIS A 249 -2.58 18.74 -10.56
C HIS A 249 -1.52 18.47 -9.49
N TRP A 250 -0.62 19.43 -9.28
CA TRP A 250 0.37 19.39 -8.21
C TRP A 250 -0.20 19.96 -6.91
N VAL A 251 0.04 19.26 -5.80
CA VAL A 251 -0.38 19.68 -4.45
C VAL A 251 0.86 19.76 -3.57
N ALA A 252 1.05 20.88 -2.87
CA ALA A 252 2.10 21.00 -1.88
C ALA A 252 1.82 20.09 -0.68
N ARG A 253 2.84 19.34 -0.23
CA ARG A 253 2.79 18.50 0.97
C ARG A 253 4.12 18.64 1.72
N ASN A 254 4.09 19.30 2.87
CA ASN A 254 5.29 19.68 3.60
C ASN A 254 6.25 20.49 2.70
N GLU A 255 7.51 20.06 2.58
CA GLU A 255 8.53 20.70 1.74
C GLU A 255 8.55 20.20 0.29
N ASN A 256 7.68 19.28 -0.08
CA ASN A 256 7.63 18.62 -1.40
C ASN A 256 6.23 18.74 -2.03
N HIS A 257 6.10 18.19 -3.24
CA HIS A 257 4.85 18.16 -3.96
C HIS A 257 4.43 16.75 -4.33
N LEU A 258 3.12 16.55 -4.40
CA LEU A 258 2.49 15.37 -4.97
C LEU A 258 1.80 15.75 -6.28
N ALA A 259 1.95 14.94 -7.32
CA ALA A 259 0.98 14.89 -8.40
C ALA A 259 -0.24 14.15 -7.88
N VAL A 260 -1.43 14.69 -8.08
CA VAL A 260 -2.70 14.14 -7.59
C VAL A 260 -3.71 14.10 -8.72
N LEU A 261 -4.40 12.97 -8.88
CA LEU A 261 -5.62 12.83 -9.65
C LEU A 261 -6.74 12.43 -8.70
N PRO A 262 -7.74 13.31 -8.46
CA PRO A 262 -8.86 12.98 -7.59
C PRO A 262 -9.61 11.74 -8.10
N TYR A 263 -9.97 10.84 -7.20
CA TYR A 263 -10.63 9.59 -7.53
C TYR A 263 -11.93 9.77 -8.29
N ASP A 264 -12.77 10.72 -7.85
CA ASP A 264 -14.05 11.01 -8.50
C ASP A 264 -13.87 11.63 -9.90
N SER A 265 -12.79 12.39 -10.12
CA SER A 265 -12.44 12.89 -11.45
C SER A 265 -12.05 11.76 -12.39
N ALA A 266 -11.23 10.81 -11.92
CA ALA A 266 -10.87 9.64 -12.70
C ALA A 266 -12.09 8.77 -13.04
N ARG A 267 -13.01 8.56 -12.08
CA ARG A 267 -14.25 7.81 -12.29
C ARG A 267 -15.20 8.45 -13.31
N ALA A 268 -15.17 9.78 -13.42
CA ALA A 268 -16.02 10.52 -14.34
C ALA A 268 -15.53 10.48 -15.80
N GLU A 269 -14.31 10.02 -16.04
CA GLU A 269 -13.78 9.86 -17.41
C GLU A 269 -14.51 8.73 -18.17
N SER A 270 -14.56 8.84 -19.48
CA SER A 270 -15.17 7.79 -20.33
C SER A 270 -14.44 6.45 -20.25
N ASP A 271 -13.13 6.47 -19.99
CA ASP A 271 -12.30 5.31 -19.67
C ASP A 271 -11.45 5.61 -18.41
N PRO A 272 -11.98 5.32 -17.21
CA PRO A 272 -11.29 5.60 -15.96
C PRO A 272 -9.93 4.91 -15.83
N ARG A 273 -9.79 3.68 -16.36
CA ARG A 273 -8.53 2.94 -16.33
C ARG A 273 -7.45 3.65 -17.16
N SER A 274 -7.77 4.02 -18.40
CA SER A 274 -6.84 4.74 -19.28
C SER A 274 -6.49 6.12 -18.72
N ALA A 275 -7.42 6.81 -18.06
CA ALA A 275 -7.16 8.09 -17.39
C ALA A 275 -6.13 7.95 -16.26
N VAL A 276 -6.23 6.90 -15.42
CA VAL A 276 -5.25 6.64 -14.35
C VAL A 276 -3.89 6.23 -14.93
N LEU A 277 -3.84 5.41 -15.97
CA LEU A 277 -2.58 5.07 -16.65
C LEU A 277 -1.89 6.31 -17.25
N ALA A 278 -2.65 7.19 -17.91
CA ALA A 278 -2.14 8.45 -18.44
C ALA A 278 -1.63 9.37 -17.33
N PHE A 279 -2.30 9.41 -16.19
CA PHE A 279 -1.84 10.13 -15.01
C PHE A 279 -0.49 9.62 -14.52
N TYR A 280 -0.35 8.33 -14.26
CA TYR A 280 0.90 7.76 -13.80
C TYR A 280 2.03 7.95 -14.81
N GLU A 281 1.75 7.79 -16.10
CA GLU A 281 2.76 8.01 -17.14
C GLU A 281 3.19 9.46 -17.22
N SER A 282 2.26 10.44 -17.18
CA SER A 282 2.61 11.87 -17.18
C SER A 282 3.45 12.25 -15.96
N ALA A 283 3.10 11.77 -14.78
CA ALA A 283 3.85 11.97 -13.54
C ALA A 283 5.25 11.31 -13.60
N TYR A 284 5.35 10.11 -14.16
CA TYR A 284 6.63 9.44 -14.40
C TYR A 284 7.52 10.26 -15.32
N GLN A 285 7.01 10.71 -16.45
CA GLN A 285 7.77 11.50 -17.42
C GLN A 285 8.20 12.85 -16.84
N ALA A 286 7.35 13.49 -16.03
CA ALA A 286 7.68 14.73 -15.31
C ALA A 286 8.86 14.51 -14.36
N GLY A 287 8.76 13.55 -13.45
CA GLY A 287 9.81 13.24 -12.47
C GLY A 287 11.10 12.77 -13.14
N ALA A 288 11.01 11.81 -14.05
CA ALA A 288 12.16 11.20 -14.70
C ALA A 288 12.93 12.21 -15.56
N ARG A 289 12.23 13.08 -16.31
CA ARG A 289 12.84 14.15 -17.11
C ARG A 289 13.60 15.13 -16.24
N ARG A 290 12.96 15.64 -15.16
CA ARG A 290 13.59 16.61 -14.26
C ARG A 290 14.74 16.01 -13.45
N ALA A 291 14.65 14.75 -13.08
CA ALA A 291 15.71 14.03 -12.40
C ALA A 291 16.79 13.47 -13.36
N GLY A 292 16.65 13.64 -14.67
CA GLY A 292 17.64 13.18 -15.67
C GLY A 292 17.76 11.66 -15.75
N TRP A 293 16.63 10.93 -15.69
CA TRP A 293 16.64 9.49 -15.91
C TRP A 293 16.71 9.16 -17.39
N ASP A 294 17.42 8.12 -17.72
CA ASP A 294 17.40 7.51 -19.06
C ASP A 294 16.14 6.61 -19.18
N THR A 295 15.02 7.23 -19.53
CA THR A 295 13.73 6.54 -19.62
C THR A 295 13.72 5.48 -20.74
N ALA A 296 14.48 5.68 -21.82
CA ALA A 296 14.57 4.71 -22.92
C ALA A 296 15.24 3.41 -22.47
N ARG A 297 16.26 3.50 -21.61
CA ARG A 297 16.97 2.33 -21.04
C ARG A 297 16.04 1.45 -20.20
N PHE A 298 15.06 2.03 -19.55
CA PHE A 298 14.16 1.33 -18.64
C PHE A 298 12.80 0.98 -19.27
N ALA A 299 12.56 1.41 -20.51
CA ALA A 299 11.30 1.14 -21.18
C ALA A 299 11.12 -0.36 -21.45
N SER A 300 9.92 -0.84 -21.19
CA SER A 300 9.50 -2.23 -21.46
C SER A 300 8.09 -2.20 -22.07
N PRO A 301 7.95 -1.77 -23.34
CA PRO A 301 6.65 -1.64 -23.97
C PRO A 301 5.91 -2.98 -23.99
N GLY A 302 4.67 -2.98 -23.52
CA GLY A 302 3.85 -4.19 -23.41
C GLY A 302 4.41 -5.25 -22.44
N GLY A 303 5.31 -4.86 -21.52
CA GLY A 303 5.95 -5.79 -20.58
C GLY A 303 7.03 -6.66 -21.21
N ILE A 304 7.50 -6.33 -22.42
CA ILE A 304 8.47 -7.13 -23.19
C ILE A 304 9.79 -6.38 -23.30
N THR A 305 10.88 -7.05 -22.93
CA THR A 305 12.24 -6.50 -23.03
C THR A 305 13.02 -7.01 -24.25
N ASP A 306 12.61 -8.13 -24.83
CA ASP A 306 13.23 -8.66 -26.04
C ASP A 306 12.69 -7.93 -27.29
N PRO A 307 13.53 -7.17 -28.03
CA PRO A 307 13.07 -6.39 -29.18
C PRO A 307 12.59 -7.26 -30.35
N GLN A 308 12.88 -8.57 -30.34
CA GLN A 308 12.45 -9.51 -31.39
C GLN A 308 11.04 -10.06 -31.16
N LEU A 309 10.50 -9.91 -29.93
CA LEU A 309 9.14 -10.31 -29.62
C LEU A 309 8.16 -9.23 -30.08
N GLN A 310 7.26 -9.60 -30.97
CA GLN A 310 6.14 -8.72 -31.32
C GLN A 310 5.09 -8.78 -30.22
N VAL A 311 4.65 -7.62 -29.73
CA VAL A 311 3.51 -7.57 -28.82
C VAL A 311 2.28 -8.06 -29.58
N PRO A 312 1.59 -9.13 -29.14
CA PRO A 312 0.30 -9.49 -29.72
C PRO A 312 -0.63 -8.29 -29.61
N ARG A 313 -1.21 -7.83 -30.71
CA ARG A 313 -2.31 -6.87 -30.66
C ARG A 313 -3.53 -7.63 -30.14
N VAL A 314 -3.85 -7.42 -28.87
CA VAL A 314 -5.10 -7.89 -28.23
C VAL A 314 -6.27 -7.06 -28.73
#